data_8ed28036b5b7b3f45da8d42080f462b4
#
_entry.id   8ed28036b5b7b3f45da8d42080f462b4
#
_cell.length_a   1.000
_cell.length_b   1.000
_cell.length_c   1.000
_cell.angle_alpha   90.00
_cell.angle_beta   90.00
_cell.angle_gamma   90.00
#
_symmetry.space_group_name_H-M   'P 1'
#
loop_
_entity.id
_entity.type
_entity.pdbx_description
1 polymer ?
#
loop_
_entity_poly.entity_id
_entity_poly.type
_entity_poly.pdbx_seq_one_letter_code
_entity_poly.pdbx_strand_id
1 'polypeptide(L)'
;MYDAIVIGSGIGALTTAGLLAGVAGARVLVLEKHSTPGGLTHAFRRMGASWDVGLHYVGDMHQGSRPRQLFDYLTGGALTWNRMPSGYDRFIRPGHGLTVTIPSSFKEYQHLLISLFPHEKRAIRRYCRDVKRAYSWMSLRYMADMVPPQASPAIHLALRLRTGCALERTEHYMERRFRDPALRALLTTHWGDYGVEPARSAFVAHAMIVCHYMNGAWFPRGGSGQIARMIEERIRATGGEIRLCQDVDDILIDNGRAVGVRVTDRRSAPVSYEERAPIVISGVGARETYTRLLPTTGPVGALTARVRDRIAHLGHGGSAVTVYLTLDHYPTGVDGSNVWVNTSQGPDNLEQMTEDLCRGRPQSAFISFPGIKAGDLHATVEIVSFAQPQAFDRWSGTRPGMRGEDYERLTSAMARGLIDLADKAIPGLTDAVRSVEVATPLTIKHFTSHEGGCFYGLPLTPERFAADLASPSTPIDGLYLTGQDAGMPGIVGAALAGMSTACKVLGPAGYPRIMRALRDQVPTQDHASSSHDTTTERTAGAARHRATVQRARWMSPTTRDITLELPECATWEAGQYALVRVAPFEWRPYSLASAPGSTVRLLVDVRTKGMGASW
;
A
#
# COMPACT_ATOMS: atom_id res chain seq x y z
N MET A 1 -14.89 5.52 29.42
CA MET A 1 -13.84 4.46 29.40
C MET A 1 -13.91 3.79 28.03
N TYR A 2 -12.78 3.48 27.40
CA TYR A 2 -12.71 2.77 26.13
C TYR A 2 -12.72 1.26 26.37
N ASP A 3 -13.28 0.51 25.42
CA ASP A 3 -13.26 -0.95 25.44
C ASP A 3 -11.94 -1.49 24.90
N ALA A 4 -11.31 -0.76 23.96
CA ALA A 4 -10.01 -1.10 23.41
C ALA A 4 -9.20 0.17 23.07
N ILE A 5 -7.87 0.08 23.24
CA ILE A 5 -6.89 1.04 22.75
C ILE A 5 -6.09 0.39 21.63
N VAL A 6 -5.94 1.10 20.50
CA VAL A 6 -5.16 0.67 19.34
C VAL A 6 -3.98 1.61 19.18
N ILE A 7 -2.76 1.09 19.20
CA ILE A 7 -1.51 1.83 19.05
C ILE A 7 -1.11 1.85 17.58
N GLY A 8 -1.01 3.05 17.02
CA GLY A 8 -0.75 3.31 15.60
C GLY A 8 -2.02 3.29 14.75
N SER A 9 -1.94 3.93 13.57
CA SER A 9 -3.04 4.03 12.60
C SER A 9 -2.71 3.42 11.23
N GLY A 10 -1.78 2.46 11.17
CA GLY A 10 -1.55 1.67 9.97
C GLY A 10 -2.80 0.87 9.56
N ILE A 11 -2.85 0.39 8.32
CA ILE A 11 -4.06 -0.29 7.78
C ILE A 11 -4.55 -1.44 8.64
N GLY A 12 -3.66 -2.24 9.21
CA GLY A 12 -4.06 -3.31 10.13
C GLY A 12 -4.74 -2.79 11.39
N ALA A 13 -4.19 -1.73 11.98
CA ALA A 13 -4.73 -1.06 13.16
C ALA A 13 -6.10 -0.42 12.87
N LEU A 14 -6.21 0.34 11.78
CA LEU A 14 -7.47 0.94 11.33
C LEU A 14 -8.53 -0.12 11.00
N THR A 15 -8.13 -1.23 10.37
CA THR A 15 -9.03 -2.36 10.10
C THR A 15 -9.56 -2.97 11.39
N THR A 16 -8.66 -3.23 12.36
CA THR A 16 -9.06 -3.79 13.66
C THR A 16 -10.01 -2.84 14.38
N ALA A 17 -9.66 -1.55 14.47
CA ALA A 17 -10.49 -0.52 15.10
C ALA A 17 -11.86 -0.38 14.43
N GLY A 18 -11.90 -0.31 13.09
CA GLY A 18 -13.14 -0.18 12.32
C GLY A 18 -14.07 -1.39 12.46
N LEU A 19 -13.50 -2.60 12.53
CA LEU A 19 -14.28 -3.82 12.76
C LEU A 19 -14.80 -3.91 14.19
N LEU A 20 -14.00 -3.58 15.21
CA LEU A 20 -14.45 -3.57 16.60
C LEU A 20 -15.54 -2.52 16.84
N ALA A 21 -15.36 -1.33 16.34
CA ALA A 21 -16.35 -0.26 16.45
C ALA A 21 -17.63 -0.58 15.65
N GLY A 22 -17.50 -0.97 14.37
CA GLY A 22 -18.65 -1.16 13.48
C GLY A 22 -19.42 -2.47 13.70
N VAL A 23 -18.74 -3.58 14.08
CA VAL A 23 -19.38 -4.90 14.25
C VAL A 23 -19.82 -5.16 15.69
N ALA A 24 -19.03 -4.65 16.65
CA ALA A 24 -19.30 -4.89 18.07
C ALA A 24 -19.88 -3.68 18.80
N GLY A 25 -19.85 -2.48 18.22
CA GLY A 25 -20.23 -1.25 18.89
C GLY A 25 -19.23 -0.85 19.98
N ALA A 26 -17.98 -1.33 19.89
CA ALA A 26 -16.97 -1.06 20.89
C ALA A 26 -16.48 0.41 20.81
N ARG A 27 -16.28 1.04 21.95
CA ARG A 27 -15.64 2.36 22.04
C ARG A 27 -14.13 2.19 21.92
N VAL A 28 -13.60 2.45 20.73
CA VAL A 28 -12.18 2.25 20.40
C VAL A 28 -11.46 3.60 20.39
N LEU A 29 -10.30 3.67 21.04
CA LEU A 29 -9.35 4.78 20.94
C LEU A 29 -8.15 4.36 20.09
N VAL A 30 -7.89 5.07 19.00
CA VAL A 30 -6.68 4.92 18.18
C VAL A 30 -5.72 6.05 18.53
N LEU A 31 -4.47 5.71 18.84
CA LEU A 31 -3.41 6.67 19.19
C LEU A 31 -2.33 6.62 18.09
N GLU A 32 -2.17 7.72 17.36
CA GLU A 32 -1.23 7.84 16.26
C GLU A 32 -0.18 8.91 16.58
N LYS A 33 1.08 8.52 16.48
CA LYS A 33 2.22 9.42 16.73
C LYS A 33 2.36 10.51 15.66
N HIS A 34 2.03 10.20 14.41
CA HIS A 34 2.12 11.12 13.28
C HIS A 34 0.93 12.11 13.27
N SER A 35 1.10 13.23 12.56
CA SER A 35 0.03 14.22 12.33
C SER A 35 -0.98 13.81 11.25
N THR A 36 -0.73 12.69 10.57
CA THR A 36 -1.57 12.14 9.50
C THR A 36 -1.78 10.65 9.74
N PRO A 37 -3.02 10.14 9.70
CA PRO A 37 -3.29 8.72 9.89
C PRO A 37 -2.93 7.91 8.64
N GLY A 38 -2.75 6.59 8.81
CA GLY A 38 -2.56 5.63 7.72
C GLY A 38 -1.25 4.88 7.74
N GLY A 39 -0.30 5.25 8.62
CA GLY A 39 1.02 4.62 8.62
C GLY A 39 1.68 4.76 7.24
N LEU A 40 2.21 3.67 6.66
CA LEU A 40 2.84 3.71 5.33
C LEU A 40 1.85 3.89 4.15
N THR A 41 0.55 3.99 4.41
CA THR A 41 -0.46 4.31 3.38
C THR A 41 -0.87 5.78 3.38
N HIS A 42 -0.23 6.63 4.21
CA HIS A 42 -0.49 8.06 4.10
C HIS A 42 0.14 8.67 2.84
N ALA A 43 -0.37 9.80 2.43
CA ALA A 43 0.20 10.62 1.37
C ALA A 43 0.78 11.91 1.96
N PHE A 44 1.82 12.44 1.34
CA PHE A 44 2.37 13.73 1.71
C PHE A 44 2.35 14.71 0.53
N ARG A 45 2.35 16.01 0.83
CA ARG A 45 2.34 17.07 -0.18
C ARG A 45 3.58 17.95 -0.06
N ARG A 46 4.24 18.19 -1.19
CA ARG A 46 5.32 19.18 -1.33
C ARG A 46 5.29 19.77 -2.73
N MET A 47 5.72 21.02 -2.88
CA MET A 47 5.83 21.72 -4.18
C MET A 47 4.57 21.61 -5.05
N GLY A 48 3.39 21.61 -4.44
CA GLY A 48 2.11 21.54 -5.14
C GLY A 48 1.65 20.15 -5.57
N ALA A 49 2.49 19.12 -5.44
CA ALA A 49 2.17 17.74 -5.78
C ALA A 49 1.93 16.86 -4.53
N SER A 50 1.31 15.71 -4.74
CA SER A 50 1.06 14.70 -3.72
C SER A 50 1.70 13.39 -4.14
N TRP A 51 2.33 12.70 -3.18
CA TRP A 51 2.89 11.36 -3.37
C TRP A 51 2.41 10.41 -2.29
N ASP A 52 2.30 9.16 -2.66
CA ASP A 52 2.01 8.06 -1.76
C ASP A 52 3.32 7.55 -1.13
N VAL A 53 3.30 7.18 0.16
CA VAL A 53 4.55 6.79 0.85
C VAL A 53 4.93 5.35 0.56
N GLY A 54 3.98 4.43 0.53
CA GLY A 54 4.28 3.01 0.41
C GLY A 54 3.21 2.20 -0.31
N LEU A 55 2.29 2.85 -1.04
CA LEU A 55 1.33 2.17 -1.91
C LEU A 55 1.62 2.47 -3.36
N HIS A 56 1.92 1.46 -4.13
CA HIS A 56 2.13 1.60 -5.57
C HIS A 56 1.03 0.92 -6.40
N TYR A 57 0.45 -0.17 -5.91
CA TYR A 57 -0.66 -0.91 -6.50
C TYR A 57 -1.21 -1.96 -5.52
N VAL A 58 -2.41 -2.46 -5.76
CA VAL A 58 -3.07 -3.45 -4.91
C VAL A 58 -3.74 -4.50 -5.78
N GLY A 59 -3.52 -5.77 -5.48
CA GLY A 59 -4.25 -6.88 -6.09
C GLY A 59 -5.54 -7.22 -5.32
N ASP A 60 -6.29 -8.17 -5.86
CA ASP A 60 -7.49 -8.74 -5.23
C ASP A 60 -8.60 -7.72 -4.90
N MET A 61 -8.69 -6.58 -5.65
CA MET A 61 -9.73 -5.58 -5.48
C MET A 61 -10.90 -5.73 -6.47
N HIS A 62 -11.02 -6.86 -7.18
CA HIS A 62 -12.18 -7.14 -8.02
C HIS A 62 -13.45 -7.34 -7.21
N GLN A 63 -14.60 -7.07 -7.82
CA GLN A 63 -15.89 -7.24 -7.16
C GLN A 63 -16.06 -8.66 -6.61
N GLY A 64 -16.59 -8.76 -5.40
CA GLY A 64 -16.83 -10.03 -4.72
C GLY A 64 -15.60 -10.65 -4.07
N SER A 65 -14.38 -10.11 -4.26
CA SER A 65 -13.22 -10.55 -3.51
C SER A 65 -13.36 -10.19 -2.04
N ARG A 66 -12.78 -11.02 -1.17
CA ARG A 66 -12.86 -10.78 0.28
C ARG A 66 -12.13 -9.50 0.71
N PRO A 67 -10.94 -9.18 0.21
CA PRO A 67 -10.30 -7.89 0.49
C PRO A 67 -11.18 -6.71 0.07
N ARG A 68 -11.81 -6.75 -1.12
CA ARG A 68 -12.69 -5.70 -1.58
C ARG A 68 -13.89 -5.51 -0.65
N GLN A 69 -14.57 -6.58 -0.26
CA GLN A 69 -15.69 -6.53 0.70
C GLN A 69 -15.25 -5.93 2.05
N LEU A 70 -14.04 -6.24 2.51
CA LEU A 70 -13.50 -5.67 3.74
C LEU A 70 -13.31 -4.16 3.62
N PHE A 71 -12.68 -3.67 2.55
CA PHE A 71 -12.50 -2.24 2.33
C PHE A 71 -13.83 -1.51 2.10
N ASP A 72 -14.76 -2.10 1.35
CA ASP A 72 -16.10 -1.53 1.16
C ASP A 72 -16.83 -1.37 2.51
N TYR A 73 -16.73 -2.36 3.40
CA TYR A 73 -17.27 -2.26 4.75
C TYR A 73 -16.63 -1.13 5.57
N LEU A 74 -15.29 -1.11 5.60
CA LEU A 74 -14.51 -0.17 6.42
C LEU A 74 -14.67 1.29 5.97
N THR A 75 -14.97 1.51 4.70
CA THR A 75 -15.13 2.85 4.12
C THR A 75 -16.58 3.23 3.85
N GLY A 76 -17.55 2.37 4.27
CA GLY A 76 -18.96 2.57 3.97
C GLY A 76 -19.28 2.56 2.47
N GLY A 77 -18.42 1.94 1.64
CA GLY A 77 -18.54 1.92 0.19
C GLY A 77 -18.09 3.20 -0.51
N ALA A 78 -17.52 4.16 0.19
CA ALA A 78 -17.10 5.43 -0.41
C ALA A 78 -15.76 5.35 -1.18
N LEU A 79 -14.90 4.36 -0.88
CA LEU A 79 -13.62 4.18 -1.55
C LEU A 79 -13.81 3.55 -2.92
N THR A 80 -13.37 4.24 -3.96
CA THR A 80 -13.37 3.73 -5.34
C THR A 80 -11.96 3.32 -5.76
N TRP A 81 -11.87 2.29 -6.60
CA TRP A 81 -10.62 1.73 -7.08
C TRP A 81 -10.51 1.88 -8.60
N ASN A 82 -9.46 2.53 -9.06
CA ASN A 82 -9.12 2.58 -10.47
C ASN A 82 -8.39 1.29 -10.84
N ARG A 83 -8.86 0.61 -11.89
CA ARG A 83 -8.18 -0.58 -12.41
C ARG A 83 -6.98 -0.14 -13.24
N MET A 84 -5.84 -0.76 -13.01
CA MET A 84 -4.64 -0.58 -13.81
C MET A 84 -4.75 -1.32 -15.16
N PRO A 85 -3.88 -1.01 -16.14
CA PRO A 85 -3.79 -1.76 -17.39
C PRO A 85 -3.66 -3.27 -17.14
N SER A 86 -4.11 -4.09 -18.09
CA SER A 86 -4.02 -5.57 -17.98
C SER A 86 -2.58 -6.06 -17.89
N GLY A 87 -1.64 -5.33 -18.50
CA GLY A 87 -0.20 -5.49 -18.33
C GLY A 87 0.31 -4.57 -17.25
N TYR A 88 -0.06 -4.81 -16.01
CA TYR A 88 0.15 -3.92 -14.88
C TYR A 88 1.62 -3.66 -14.51
N ASP A 89 2.52 -4.58 -14.87
CA ASP A 89 3.97 -4.49 -14.67
C ASP A 89 4.73 -4.76 -15.95
N ARG A 90 5.77 -3.99 -16.21
CA ARG A 90 6.72 -4.16 -17.32
C ARG A 90 8.11 -4.40 -16.75
N PHE A 91 8.71 -5.56 -17.06
CA PHE A 91 10.10 -5.87 -16.71
C PHE A 91 10.99 -5.51 -17.87
N ILE A 92 11.90 -4.55 -17.67
CA ILE A 92 12.77 -4.01 -18.71
C ILE A 92 14.23 -4.30 -18.35
N ARG A 93 14.96 -4.89 -19.28
CA ARG A 93 16.42 -5.01 -19.23
C ARG A 93 17.04 -4.12 -20.30
N PRO A 94 17.42 -2.88 -19.94
CA PRO A 94 18.13 -1.99 -20.85
C PRO A 94 19.41 -2.67 -21.39
N GLY A 95 19.71 -2.49 -22.67
CA GLY A 95 20.88 -3.08 -23.31
C GLY A 95 20.69 -4.52 -23.84
N HIS A 96 19.66 -5.24 -23.41
CA HIS A 96 19.33 -6.58 -23.93
C HIS A 96 18.07 -6.59 -24.82
N GLY A 97 17.42 -5.43 -25.01
CA GLY A 97 16.18 -5.32 -25.79
C GLY A 97 15.00 -6.14 -25.23
N LEU A 98 15.11 -6.62 -23.98
CA LEU A 98 14.08 -7.46 -23.38
C LEU A 98 13.09 -6.60 -22.59
N THR A 99 11.84 -6.61 -23.03
CA THR A 99 10.70 -6.10 -22.29
C THR A 99 9.67 -7.20 -22.13
N VAL A 100 9.31 -7.52 -20.89
CA VAL A 100 8.31 -8.52 -20.56
C VAL A 100 7.16 -7.85 -19.82
N THR A 101 5.98 -7.85 -20.42
CA THR A 101 4.76 -7.34 -19.79
C THR A 101 4.06 -8.48 -19.05
N ILE A 102 3.81 -8.30 -17.76
CA ILE A 102 3.19 -9.31 -16.90
C ILE A 102 1.66 -9.20 -17.00
N PRO A 103 0.96 -10.24 -17.46
CA PRO A 103 -0.49 -10.20 -17.59
C PRO A 103 -1.17 -10.46 -16.23
N SER A 104 -2.37 -9.92 -16.05
CA SER A 104 -3.22 -10.11 -14.88
C SER A 104 -4.09 -11.37 -14.94
N SER A 105 -3.66 -12.39 -15.67
CA SER A 105 -4.34 -13.68 -15.80
C SER A 105 -3.35 -14.83 -15.62
N PHE A 106 -3.69 -15.74 -14.70
CA PHE A 106 -2.80 -16.88 -14.41
C PHE A 106 -2.57 -17.79 -15.63
N LYS A 107 -3.55 -17.91 -16.51
CA LYS A 107 -3.45 -18.68 -17.75
C LYS A 107 -2.51 -17.99 -18.73
N GLU A 108 -2.65 -16.70 -18.93
CA GLU A 108 -1.80 -15.90 -19.81
C GLU A 108 -0.37 -15.82 -19.28
N TYR A 109 -0.19 -15.64 -17.96
CA TYR A 109 1.12 -15.67 -17.31
C TYR A 109 1.86 -17.00 -17.57
N GLN A 110 1.18 -18.13 -17.39
CA GLN A 110 1.77 -19.45 -17.70
C GLN A 110 2.13 -19.58 -19.18
N HIS A 111 1.27 -19.09 -20.09
CA HIS A 111 1.53 -19.13 -21.53
C HIS A 111 2.72 -18.24 -21.90
N LEU A 112 2.79 -17.03 -21.36
CA LEU A 112 3.92 -16.11 -21.54
C LEU A 112 5.24 -16.77 -21.14
N LEU A 113 5.32 -17.33 -19.93
CA LEU A 113 6.53 -18.01 -19.47
C LEU A 113 6.94 -19.18 -20.37
N ILE A 114 5.97 -19.99 -20.84
CA ILE A 114 6.23 -21.11 -21.74
C ILE A 114 6.68 -20.63 -23.12
N SER A 115 6.16 -19.53 -23.63
CA SER A 115 6.57 -18.96 -24.93
C SER A 115 7.99 -18.41 -24.89
N LEU A 116 8.38 -17.75 -23.76
CA LEU A 116 9.73 -17.23 -23.56
C LEU A 116 10.76 -18.35 -23.29
N PHE A 117 10.35 -19.39 -22.56
CA PHE A 117 11.23 -20.49 -22.12
C PHE A 117 10.62 -21.88 -22.45
N PRO A 118 10.49 -22.25 -23.75
CA PRO A 118 9.80 -23.48 -24.14
C PRO A 118 10.47 -24.75 -23.63
N HIS A 119 11.79 -24.72 -23.43
CA HIS A 119 12.58 -25.82 -22.89
C HIS A 119 12.29 -26.09 -21.39
N GLU A 120 11.75 -25.11 -20.65
CA GLU A 120 11.36 -25.23 -19.25
C GLU A 120 9.84 -25.51 -19.06
N LYS A 121 9.09 -25.82 -20.11
CA LYS A 121 7.62 -25.97 -20.09
C LYS A 121 7.09 -26.86 -18.95
N ARG A 122 7.77 -28.00 -18.67
CA ARG A 122 7.36 -28.93 -17.61
C ARG A 122 7.58 -28.30 -16.22
N ALA A 123 8.71 -27.64 -16.01
CA ALA A 123 9.07 -26.96 -14.78
C ALA A 123 8.13 -25.78 -14.52
N ILE A 124 7.81 -24.96 -15.52
CA ILE A 124 6.86 -23.83 -15.42
C ILE A 124 5.47 -24.32 -15.01
N ARG A 125 4.95 -25.39 -15.62
CA ARG A 125 3.64 -25.96 -15.23
C ARG A 125 3.63 -26.46 -13.78
N ARG A 126 4.73 -27.01 -13.31
CA ARG A 126 4.85 -27.46 -11.92
C ARG A 126 4.96 -26.27 -10.97
N TYR A 127 5.76 -25.27 -11.30
CA TYR A 127 5.86 -24.02 -10.57
C TYR A 127 4.49 -23.35 -10.38
N CYS A 128 3.69 -23.21 -11.42
CA CYS A 128 2.35 -22.64 -11.34
C CYS A 128 1.42 -23.42 -10.39
N ARG A 129 1.57 -24.74 -10.28
CA ARG A 129 0.83 -25.56 -9.31
C ARG A 129 1.35 -25.36 -7.88
N ASP A 130 2.65 -25.28 -7.72
CA ASP A 130 3.31 -25.13 -6.43
C ASP A 130 3.01 -23.72 -5.84
N VAL A 131 2.99 -22.68 -6.68
CA VAL A 131 2.54 -21.31 -6.31
C VAL A 131 1.11 -21.34 -5.76
N LYS A 132 0.16 -21.97 -6.47
CA LYS A 132 -1.23 -22.07 -6.00
C LYS A 132 -1.35 -22.85 -4.68
N ARG A 133 -0.54 -23.90 -4.49
CA ARG A 133 -0.52 -24.67 -3.25
C ARG A 133 0.03 -23.87 -2.08
N ALA A 134 1.11 -23.13 -2.28
CA ALA A 134 1.69 -22.27 -1.26
C ALA A 134 0.73 -21.11 -0.90
N TYR A 135 0.06 -20.49 -1.87
CA TYR A 135 -1.00 -19.52 -1.64
C TYR A 135 -2.15 -20.10 -0.80
N SER A 136 -2.62 -21.31 -1.15
CA SER A 136 -3.68 -21.99 -0.40
C SER A 136 -3.25 -22.33 1.03
N TRP A 137 -1.97 -22.67 1.23
CA TRP A 137 -1.39 -22.91 2.54
C TRP A 137 -1.45 -21.64 3.42
N MET A 138 -1.09 -20.48 2.86
CA MET A 138 -1.17 -19.20 3.59
C MET A 138 -2.63 -18.80 3.91
N SER A 139 -3.55 -19.04 2.99
CA SER A 139 -4.98 -18.82 3.23
C SER A 139 -5.49 -19.68 4.40
N LEU A 140 -5.05 -20.93 4.50
CA LEU A 140 -5.37 -21.82 5.63
C LEU A 140 -4.72 -21.32 6.93
N ARG A 141 -3.51 -20.76 6.85
CA ARG A 141 -2.82 -20.16 8.02
C ARG A 141 -3.60 -18.98 8.59
N TYR A 142 -4.11 -18.08 7.74
CA TYR A 142 -5.00 -17.02 8.19
C TYR A 142 -6.27 -17.54 8.86
N MET A 143 -6.86 -18.62 8.30
CA MET A 143 -8.05 -19.24 8.90
C MET A 143 -7.78 -19.78 10.30
N ALA A 144 -6.58 -20.28 10.59
CA ALA A 144 -6.23 -20.80 11.91
C ALA A 144 -6.36 -19.75 13.02
N ASP A 145 -6.08 -18.48 12.70
CA ASP A 145 -6.18 -17.37 13.66
C ASP A 145 -7.61 -16.78 13.76
N MET A 146 -8.48 -17.06 12.79
CA MET A 146 -9.85 -16.51 12.71
C MET A 146 -10.92 -17.45 13.31
N VAL A 147 -10.61 -18.75 13.42
CA VAL A 147 -11.57 -19.74 13.91
C VAL A 147 -11.48 -19.92 15.44
N PRO A 148 -12.52 -20.49 16.08
CA PRO A 148 -12.49 -20.80 17.48
C PRO A 148 -11.31 -21.73 17.86
N PRO A 149 -10.75 -21.60 19.09
CA PRO A 149 -9.59 -22.39 19.53
C PRO A 149 -9.76 -23.90 19.39
N GLN A 150 -11.00 -24.41 19.49
CA GLN A 150 -11.31 -25.83 19.36
C GLN A 150 -11.08 -26.39 17.94
N ALA A 151 -11.25 -25.55 16.90
CA ALA A 151 -11.01 -25.93 15.50
C ALA A 151 -9.54 -25.73 15.07
N SER A 152 -8.80 -24.91 15.79
CA SER A 152 -7.42 -24.54 15.47
C SER A 152 -6.45 -25.74 15.38
N PRO A 153 -6.48 -26.76 16.26
CA PRO A 153 -5.58 -27.92 16.17
C PRO A 153 -5.71 -28.71 14.86
N ALA A 154 -6.93 -28.90 14.37
CA ALA A 154 -7.16 -29.60 13.10
C ALA A 154 -6.57 -28.82 11.91
N ILE A 155 -6.69 -27.49 11.95
CA ILE A 155 -6.11 -26.62 10.90
C ILE A 155 -4.57 -26.65 10.98
N HIS A 156 -3.99 -26.61 12.18
CA HIS A 156 -2.53 -26.71 12.34
C HIS A 156 -1.98 -28.06 11.86
N LEU A 157 -2.70 -29.16 12.09
CA LEU A 157 -2.33 -30.45 11.52
C LEU A 157 -2.39 -30.42 9.99
N ALA A 158 -3.46 -29.87 9.42
CA ALA A 158 -3.57 -29.70 7.97
C ALA A 158 -2.47 -28.81 7.38
N LEU A 159 -2.06 -27.74 8.07
CA LEU A 159 -0.94 -26.89 7.69
C LEU A 159 0.37 -27.70 7.64
N ARG A 160 0.67 -28.47 8.67
CA ARG A 160 1.87 -29.34 8.72
C ARG A 160 1.90 -30.33 7.55
N LEU A 161 0.77 -31.00 7.28
CA LEU A 161 0.67 -31.98 6.19
C LEU A 161 0.74 -31.37 4.79
N ARG A 162 0.37 -30.09 4.64
CA ARG A 162 0.30 -29.37 3.36
C ARG A 162 1.43 -28.36 3.14
N THR A 163 2.42 -28.30 4.03
CA THR A 163 3.53 -27.33 3.92
C THR A 163 4.23 -27.40 2.57
N GLY A 164 4.54 -28.62 2.07
CA GLY A 164 5.19 -28.78 0.76
C GLY A 164 6.41 -27.88 0.64
N CYS A 165 6.45 -27.07 -0.42
CA CYS A 165 7.52 -26.11 -0.67
C CYS A 165 7.24 -24.71 -0.07
N ALA A 166 6.14 -24.50 0.65
CA ALA A 166 5.75 -23.17 1.11
C ALA A 166 6.81 -22.48 2.00
N LEU A 167 7.50 -23.27 2.82
CA LEU A 167 8.54 -22.78 3.73
C LEU A 167 9.97 -23.07 3.24
N GLU A 168 10.14 -23.49 1.99
CA GLU A 168 11.45 -23.57 1.33
C GLU A 168 11.96 -22.17 1.02
N ARG A 169 13.27 -21.92 1.04
CA ARG A 169 13.81 -20.63 0.59
C ARG A 169 13.55 -20.46 -0.90
N THR A 170 13.13 -19.26 -1.29
CA THR A 170 12.71 -18.96 -2.67
C THR A 170 13.83 -19.27 -3.67
N GLU A 171 15.07 -18.84 -3.40
CA GLU A 171 16.23 -19.10 -4.25
C GLU A 171 16.46 -20.60 -4.42
N HIS A 172 16.52 -21.37 -3.33
CA HIS A 172 16.71 -22.82 -3.38
C HIS A 172 15.60 -23.52 -4.19
N TYR A 173 14.32 -23.08 -4.01
CA TYR A 173 13.22 -23.58 -4.82
C TYR A 173 13.46 -23.29 -6.33
N MET A 174 13.88 -22.06 -6.68
CA MET A 174 14.11 -21.68 -8.07
C MET A 174 15.26 -22.45 -8.70
N GLU A 175 16.39 -22.61 -8.01
CA GLU A 175 17.56 -23.38 -8.47
C GLU A 175 17.23 -24.85 -8.72
N ARG A 176 16.52 -25.46 -7.79
CA ARG A 176 16.10 -26.86 -7.90
C ARG A 176 15.06 -27.07 -8.99
N ARG A 177 14.25 -26.05 -9.30
CA ARG A 177 13.14 -26.12 -10.24
C ARG A 177 13.53 -25.82 -11.67
N PHE A 178 14.39 -24.84 -11.90
CA PHE A 178 14.69 -24.28 -13.20
C PHE A 178 16.20 -24.33 -13.50
N ARG A 179 16.53 -24.74 -14.70
CA ARG A 179 17.91 -24.76 -15.20
C ARG A 179 18.32 -23.42 -15.77
N ASP A 180 17.37 -22.70 -16.39
CA ASP A 180 17.62 -21.44 -17.07
C ASP A 180 17.76 -20.28 -16.06
N PRO A 181 18.93 -19.64 -15.97
CA PRO A 181 19.16 -18.53 -15.04
C PRO A 181 18.34 -17.27 -15.38
N ALA A 182 18.04 -17.04 -16.68
CA ALA A 182 17.24 -15.88 -17.08
C ALA A 182 15.78 -16.04 -16.64
N LEU A 183 15.24 -17.28 -16.69
CA LEU A 183 13.91 -17.56 -16.14
C LEU A 183 13.89 -17.37 -14.61
N ARG A 184 14.90 -17.85 -13.90
CA ARG A 184 15.00 -17.64 -12.44
C ARG A 184 15.01 -16.17 -12.09
N ALA A 185 15.83 -15.37 -12.77
CA ALA A 185 15.89 -13.91 -12.56
C ALA A 185 14.56 -13.23 -12.88
N LEU A 186 13.89 -13.61 -13.97
CA LEU A 186 12.57 -13.08 -14.33
C LEU A 186 11.53 -13.36 -13.25
N LEU A 187 11.45 -14.60 -12.76
CA LEU A 187 10.47 -15.00 -11.76
C LEU A 187 10.69 -14.32 -10.40
N THR A 188 11.93 -14.03 -10.04
CA THR A 188 12.26 -13.41 -8.76
C THR A 188 12.25 -11.86 -8.78
N THR A 189 12.04 -11.22 -9.91
CA THR A 189 12.04 -9.73 -10.03
C THR A 189 11.10 -9.04 -9.03
N HIS A 190 9.95 -9.64 -8.72
CA HIS A 190 8.97 -9.10 -7.76
C HIS A 190 9.36 -9.24 -6.27
N TRP A 191 10.57 -9.66 -5.92
CA TRP A 191 10.92 -9.80 -4.50
C TRP A 191 10.78 -8.49 -3.72
N GLY A 192 10.91 -7.37 -4.41
CA GLY A 192 10.68 -6.04 -3.84
C GLY A 192 9.29 -5.86 -3.22
N ASP A 193 8.26 -6.53 -3.74
CA ASP A 193 6.89 -6.42 -3.22
C ASP A 193 6.69 -7.07 -1.83
N TYR A 194 7.60 -7.94 -1.42
CA TYR A 194 7.58 -8.53 -0.07
C TYR A 194 8.85 -8.22 0.76
N GLY A 195 9.80 -7.48 0.18
CA GLY A 195 10.91 -6.83 0.89
C GLY A 195 11.97 -7.75 1.50
N VAL A 196 12.10 -8.97 1.00
CA VAL A 196 13.13 -9.94 1.44
C VAL A 196 13.68 -10.63 0.21
N GLU A 197 14.99 -10.55 0.02
CA GLU A 197 15.68 -11.16 -1.12
C GLU A 197 15.41 -12.68 -1.21
N PRO A 198 15.44 -13.27 -2.42
CA PRO A 198 15.12 -14.68 -2.64
C PRO A 198 15.95 -15.66 -1.81
N ALA A 199 17.19 -15.32 -1.49
CA ALA A 199 18.10 -16.12 -0.67
C ALA A 199 17.59 -16.33 0.77
N ARG A 200 16.78 -15.39 1.29
CA ARG A 200 16.24 -15.43 2.67
C ARG A 200 14.74 -15.69 2.71
N SER A 201 13.99 -15.27 1.71
CA SER A 201 12.53 -15.33 1.73
C SER A 201 11.98 -16.76 1.68
N ALA A 202 10.85 -17.00 2.35
CA ALA A 202 10.07 -18.22 2.18
C ALA A 202 9.31 -18.21 0.85
N PHE A 203 9.24 -19.32 0.15
CA PHE A 203 8.55 -19.44 -1.15
C PHE A 203 7.07 -19.03 -1.08
N VAL A 204 6.43 -19.16 0.07
CA VAL A 204 5.05 -18.68 0.26
C VAL A 204 4.95 -17.17 0.07
N ALA A 205 5.94 -16.36 0.47
CA ALA A 205 5.94 -14.92 0.25
C ALA A 205 5.93 -14.60 -1.25
N HIS A 206 6.80 -15.26 -2.02
CA HIS A 206 6.82 -15.17 -3.47
C HIS A 206 5.48 -15.61 -4.09
N ALA A 207 4.93 -16.75 -3.66
CA ALA A 207 3.68 -17.27 -4.16
C ALA A 207 2.48 -16.35 -3.90
N MET A 208 2.47 -15.66 -2.76
CA MET A 208 1.43 -14.69 -2.42
C MET A 208 1.43 -13.53 -3.41
N ILE A 209 2.60 -12.96 -3.73
CA ILE A 209 2.71 -11.85 -4.69
C ILE A 209 2.30 -12.29 -6.10
N VAL A 210 2.79 -13.44 -6.58
CA VAL A 210 2.40 -13.97 -7.91
C VAL A 210 0.89 -14.14 -8.02
N CYS A 211 0.21 -14.64 -6.97
CA CYS A 211 -1.24 -14.82 -7.00
C CYS A 211 -2.01 -13.50 -6.82
N HIS A 212 -1.45 -12.53 -6.11
CA HIS A 212 -2.12 -11.29 -5.71
C HIS A 212 -2.65 -10.49 -6.90
N TYR A 213 -1.92 -10.46 -8.01
CA TYR A 213 -2.27 -9.66 -9.19
C TYR A 213 -2.92 -10.46 -10.33
N MET A 214 -3.19 -11.74 -10.14
CA MET A 214 -3.73 -12.61 -11.20
C MET A 214 -5.20 -12.34 -11.57
N ASN A 215 -5.87 -11.43 -10.87
CA ASN A 215 -7.21 -10.96 -11.22
C ASN A 215 -7.22 -9.47 -11.56
N GLY A 216 -6.06 -8.87 -11.70
CA GLY A 216 -5.85 -7.44 -11.95
C GLY A 216 -5.08 -6.74 -10.84
N ALA A 217 -4.68 -5.52 -11.13
CA ALA A 217 -4.12 -4.57 -10.18
C ALA A 217 -4.99 -3.31 -10.13
N TRP A 218 -5.07 -2.68 -8.98
CA TRP A 218 -5.88 -1.49 -8.73
C TRP A 218 -5.11 -0.45 -7.94
N PHE A 219 -5.62 0.77 -7.98
CA PHE A 219 -5.13 1.87 -7.19
C PHE A 219 -6.29 2.69 -6.65
N PRO A 220 -6.26 3.20 -5.41
CA PRO A 220 -7.36 4.01 -4.87
C PRO A 220 -7.46 5.34 -5.60
N ARG A 221 -8.65 5.69 -6.04
CA ARG A 221 -8.91 6.98 -6.67
C ARG A 221 -8.63 8.11 -5.69
N GLY A 222 -7.81 9.08 -6.11
CA GLY A 222 -7.37 10.20 -5.27
C GLY A 222 -6.21 9.88 -4.34
N GLY A 223 -5.53 8.72 -4.52
CA GLY A 223 -4.31 8.34 -3.79
C GLY A 223 -4.54 7.50 -2.54
N SER A 224 -3.47 6.95 -1.99
CA SER A 224 -3.50 6.01 -0.85
C SER A 224 -4.07 6.60 0.43
N GLY A 225 -3.86 7.91 0.65
CA GLY A 225 -4.36 8.60 1.83
C GLY A 225 -5.89 8.57 1.99
N GLN A 226 -6.64 8.34 0.88
CA GLN A 226 -8.09 8.20 0.93
C GLN A 226 -8.53 6.98 1.75
N ILE A 227 -7.75 5.89 1.73
CA ILE A 227 -8.06 4.68 2.49
C ILE A 227 -8.16 5.00 3.98
N ALA A 228 -7.10 5.56 4.54
CA ALA A 228 -7.03 5.87 5.97
C ALA A 228 -8.08 6.90 6.37
N ARG A 229 -8.27 7.96 5.57
CA ARG A 229 -9.24 9.03 5.83
C ARG A 229 -10.68 8.47 5.92
N MET A 230 -11.09 7.65 4.96
CA MET A 230 -12.45 7.10 4.93
C MET A 230 -12.68 6.10 6.07
N ILE A 231 -11.66 5.29 6.42
CA ILE A 231 -11.77 4.40 7.59
C ILE A 231 -11.84 5.21 8.88
N GLU A 232 -11.07 6.29 9.02
CA GLU A 232 -11.15 7.20 10.16
C GLU A 232 -12.55 7.79 10.31
N GLU A 233 -13.13 8.32 9.22
CA GLU A 233 -14.48 8.86 9.20
C GLU A 233 -15.50 7.81 9.70
N ARG A 234 -15.35 6.56 9.25
CA ARG A 234 -16.21 5.44 9.65
C ARG A 234 -16.04 5.10 11.14
N ILE A 235 -14.81 5.04 11.64
CA ILE A 235 -14.54 4.80 13.08
C ILE A 235 -15.20 5.86 13.93
N ARG A 236 -15.06 7.15 13.57
CA ARG A 236 -15.70 8.27 14.29
C ARG A 236 -17.22 8.18 14.24
N ALA A 237 -17.80 7.86 13.09
CA ALA A 237 -19.24 7.70 12.92
C ALA A 237 -19.84 6.55 13.76
N THR A 238 -19.03 5.57 14.14
CA THR A 238 -19.43 4.43 15.00
C THR A 238 -19.04 4.60 16.47
N GLY A 239 -18.65 5.82 16.88
CA GLY A 239 -18.37 6.15 18.29
C GLY A 239 -16.92 5.89 18.73
N GLY A 240 -16.01 5.56 17.81
CA GLY A 240 -14.58 5.48 18.08
C GLY A 240 -13.91 6.87 18.02
N GLU A 241 -12.69 6.95 18.54
CA GLU A 241 -11.87 8.17 18.54
C GLU A 241 -10.48 7.88 17.96
N ILE A 242 -9.97 8.83 17.16
CA ILE A 242 -8.58 8.81 16.68
C ILE A 242 -7.92 10.10 17.12
N ARG A 243 -6.83 9.98 17.88
CA ARG A 243 -5.98 11.11 18.32
C ARG A 243 -4.64 11.02 17.60
N LEU A 244 -4.31 12.10 16.90
CA LEU A 244 -3.03 12.28 16.19
C LEU A 244 -2.01 13.00 17.09
N CYS A 245 -0.73 12.90 16.73
CA CYS A 245 0.40 13.42 17.49
C CYS A 245 0.49 12.86 18.92
N GLN A 246 0.04 11.62 19.12
CA GLN A 246 0.05 10.89 20.39
C GLN A 246 1.04 9.74 20.32
N ASP A 247 2.22 9.93 20.90
CA ASP A 247 3.24 8.87 20.94
C ASP A 247 3.03 7.99 22.16
N VAL A 248 2.83 6.70 21.93
CA VAL A 248 2.74 5.72 23.02
C VAL A 248 4.14 5.35 23.47
N ASP A 249 4.44 5.63 24.73
CA ASP A 249 5.74 5.34 25.33
C ASP A 249 5.83 3.93 25.88
N ASP A 250 4.78 3.50 26.62
CA ASP A 250 4.73 2.21 27.31
C ASP A 250 3.33 1.58 27.21
N ILE A 251 3.29 0.26 27.23
CA ILE A 251 2.09 -0.55 27.52
C ILE A 251 2.07 -0.85 29.02
N LEU A 252 1.00 -0.42 29.70
CA LEU A 252 0.82 -0.63 31.12
C LEU A 252 0.38 -2.06 31.41
N ILE A 253 1.18 -2.75 32.23
CA ILE A 253 0.90 -4.14 32.63
C ILE A 253 0.61 -4.20 34.11
N ASP A 254 -0.50 -4.84 34.48
CA ASP A 254 -0.87 -5.15 35.85
C ASP A 254 -1.19 -6.65 35.97
N ASN A 255 -0.55 -7.34 36.91
CA ASN A 255 -0.72 -8.78 37.16
C ASN A 255 -0.63 -9.65 35.87
N GLY A 256 0.31 -9.33 34.97
CA GLY A 256 0.52 -10.06 33.71
C GLY A 256 -0.47 -9.74 32.60
N ARG A 257 -1.34 -8.74 32.80
CA ARG A 257 -2.36 -8.30 31.86
C ARG A 257 -2.11 -6.86 31.39
N ALA A 258 -2.32 -6.57 30.10
CA ALA A 258 -2.35 -5.20 29.60
C ALA A 258 -3.62 -4.50 30.09
N VAL A 259 -3.44 -3.29 30.65
CA VAL A 259 -4.52 -2.49 31.28
C VAL A 259 -4.60 -1.08 30.71
N GLY A 260 -3.74 -0.72 29.77
CA GLY A 260 -3.70 0.61 29.17
C GLY A 260 -2.35 0.95 28.57
N VAL A 261 -2.14 2.23 28.33
CA VAL A 261 -0.91 2.79 27.74
C VAL A 261 -0.53 4.09 28.41
N ARG A 262 0.79 4.42 28.43
CA ARG A 262 1.31 5.75 28.71
C ARG A 262 1.57 6.45 27.38
N VAL A 263 1.16 7.70 27.29
CA VAL A 263 1.14 8.48 26.04
C VAL A 263 1.80 9.82 26.25
N THR A 264 2.63 10.24 25.31
CA THR A 264 3.14 11.62 25.22
C THR A 264 2.40 12.37 24.10
N ASP A 265 1.64 13.39 24.46
CA ASP A 265 1.06 14.35 23.51
C ASP A 265 2.16 15.26 22.94
N ARG A 266 2.33 15.25 21.60
CA ARG A 266 3.38 16.01 20.90
C ARG A 266 2.85 17.22 20.12
N ARG A 267 1.59 17.61 20.32
CA ARG A 267 0.97 18.78 19.62
C ARG A 267 1.57 20.12 20.06
N SER A 268 2.04 20.18 21.30
CA SER A 268 2.67 21.37 21.91
C SER A 268 3.87 20.94 22.77
N ALA A 269 4.12 21.62 23.90
CA ALA A 269 5.06 21.10 24.89
C ALA A 269 4.64 19.68 25.31
N PRO A 270 5.55 18.70 25.31
CA PRO A 270 5.21 17.32 25.58
C PRO A 270 4.54 17.13 26.94
N VAL A 271 3.35 16.53 26.97
CA VAL A 271 2.61 16.19 28.19
C VAL A 271 2.35 14.69 28.20
N SER A 272 2.77 14.02 29.27
CA SER A 272 2.55 12.59 29.43
C SER A 272 1.29 12.34 30.27
N TYR A 273 0.50 11.35 29.85
CA TYR A 273 -0.71 10.90 30.53
C TYR A 273 -0.95 9.40 30.32
N GLU A 274 -1.87 8.82 31.08
CA GLU A 274 -2.26 7.40 30.92
C GLU A 274 -3.69 7.29 30.39
N GLU A 275 -3.89 6.36 29.46
CA GLU A 275 -5.20 5.89 29.01
C GLU A 275 -5.38 4.42 29.36
N ARG A 276 -6.57 4.07 29.88
CA ARG A 276 -6.84 2.71 30.35
C ARG A 276 -7.95 2.05 29.54
N ALA A 277 -7.72 0.78 29.18
CA ALA A 277 -8.70 -0.09 28.56
C ALA A 277 -8.34 -1.56 28.85
N PRO A 278 -9.33 -2.47 28.89
CA PRO A 278 -9.10 -3.90 29.15
C PRO A 278 -8.41 -4.62 28.00
N ILE A 279 -8.37 -4.00 26.80
CA ILE A 279 -7.77 -4.54 25.58
C ILE A 279 -6.84 -3.49 24.99
N VAL A 280 -5.59 -3.89 24.72
CA VAL A 280 -4.58 -3.11 24.03
C VAL A 280 -4.16 -3.85 22.76
N ILE A 281 -4.16 -3.15 21.62
CA ILE A 281 -3.82 -3.71 20.31
C ILE A 281 -2.67 -2.91 19.73
N SER A 282 -1.52 -3.56 19.54
CA SER A 282 -0.34 -2.90 18.97
C SER A 282 -0.28 -3.10 17.46
N GLY A 283 -0.35 -1.99 16.72
CA GLY A 283 -0.20 -1.91 15.26
C GLY A 283 1.14 -1.31 14.81
N VAL A 284 2.10 -1.14 15.72
CA VAL A 284 3.40 -0.53 15.43
C VAL A 284 4.51 -1.54 15.11
N GLY A 285 4.14 -2.81 14.96
CA GLY A 285 5.05 -3.90 14.66
C GLY A 285 5.48 -4.69 15.89
N ALA A 286 5.82 -5.96 15.68
CA ALA A 286 6.19 -6.86 16.78
C ALA A 286 7.51 -6.43 17.44
N ARG A 287 8.52 -6.05 16.64
CA ARG A 287 9.81 -5.59 17.18
C ARG A 287 9.61 -4.41 18.12
N GLU A 288 8.98 -3.33 17.68
CA GLU A 288 8.73 -2.14 18.50
C GLU A 288 7.90 -2.46 19.74
N THR A 289 6.92 -3.34 19.63
CA THR A 289 6.09 -3.76 20.76
C THR A 289 6.91 -4.46 21.84
N TYR A 290 7.74 -5.43 21.45
CA TYR A 290 8.47 -6.26 22.42
C TYR A 290 9.78 -5.65 22.92
N THR A 291 10.39 -4.70 22.20
CA THR A 291 11.68 -4.12 22.58
C THR A 291 11.58 -2.71 23.14
N ARG A 292 10.51 -1.95 22.80
CA ARG A 292 10.33 -0.57 23.25
C ARG A 292 9.10 -0.39 24.16
N LEU A 293 7.93 -0.90 23.77
CA LEU A 293 6.68 -0.63 24.49
C LEU A 293 6.46 -1.53 25.72
N LEU A 294 7.10 -2.68 25.79
CA LEU A 294 7.01 -3.60 26.90
C LEU A 294 8.27 -3.56 27.76
N PRO A 295 8.14 -3.75 29.09
CA PRO A 295 9.30 -3.93 29.97
C PRO A 295 10.17 -5.09 29.51
N THR A 296 11.49 -4.88 29.43
CA THR A 296 12.47 -5.89 29.03
C THR A 296 13.04 -6.66 30.21
N THR A 297 12.76 -6.22 31.44
CA THR A 297 13.20 -6.81 32.71
C THR A 297 12.00 -7.20 33.58
N GLY A 298 12.25 -7.85 34.69
CA GLY A 298 11.20 -8.32 35.60
C GLY A 298 10.31 -9.43 35.02
N PRO A 299 9.12 -9.70 35.61
CA PRO A 299 8.25 -10.80 35.21
C PRO A 299 7.81 -10.70 33.72
N VAL A 300 7.45 -9.52 33.24
CA VAL A 300 7.07 -9.28 31.84
C VAL A 300 8.26 -9.53 30.91
N GLY A 301 9.44 -9.04 31.31
CA GLY A 301 10.67 -9.29 30.57
C GLY A 301 10.98 -10.77 30.43
N ALA A 302 10.85 -11.55 31.49
CA ALA A 302 11.04 -13.00 31.46
C ALA A 302 10.00 -13.71 30.57
N LEU A 303 8.72 -13.34 30.68
CA LEU A 303 7.64 -13.90 29.88
C LEU A 303 7.84 -13.68 28.36
N THR A 304 8.37 -12.52 27.97
CA THR A 304 8.54 -12.12 26.57
C THR A 304 9.95 -12.39 26.02
N ALA A 305 10.90 -12.84 26.84
CA ALA A 305 12.31 -13.04 26.45
C ALA A 305 12.44 -13.92 25.19
N ARG A 306 11.77 -15.08 25.17
CA ARG A 306 11.83 -16.01 24.03
C ARG A 306 11.32 -15.37 22.72
N VAL A 307 10.31 -14.50 22.79
CA VAL A 307 9.79 -13.79 21.61
C VAL A 307 10.82 -12.76 21.12
N ARG A 308 11.41 -11.99 22.03
CA ARG A 308 12.47 -11.02 21.71
C ARG A 308 13.68 -11.69 21.07
N ASP A 309 14.15 -12.81 21.62
CA ASP A 309 15.27 -13.57 21.07
C ASP A 309 14.98 -14.04 19.64
N ARG A 310 13.79 -14.58 19.40
CA ARG A 310 13.37 -14.98 18.05
C ARG A 310 13.31 -13.80 17.08
N ILE A 311 12.76 -12.65 17.49
CA ILE A 311 12.71 -11.43 16.69
C ILE A 311 14.14 -10.93 16.37
N ALA A 312 15.05 -10.96 17.33
CA ALA A 312 16.45 -10.57 17.13
C ALA A 312 17.14 -11.44 16.07
N HIS A 313 16.94 -12.76 16.12
CA HIS A 313 17.52 -13.71 15.15
C HIS A 313 16.98 -13.57 13.73
N LEU A 314 15.77 -13.03 13.53
CA LEU A 314 15.24 -12.79 12.18
C LEU A 314 15.97 -11.66 11.44
N GLY A 315 16.63 -10.75 12.17
CA GLY A 315 17.20 -9.54 11.59
C GLY A 315 16.13 -8.54 11.12
N HIS A 316 16.50 -7.69 10.18
CA HIS A 316 15.63 -6.63 9.65
C HIS A 316 14.92 -7.06 8.37
N GLY A 317 13.74 -6.49 8.14
CA GLY A 317 13.03 -6.54 6.85
C GLY A 317 13.61 -5.55 5.83
N GLY A 318 12.96 -5.43 4.69
CA GLY A 318 13.39 -4.55 3.60
C GLY A 318 13.32 -3.07 3.95
N SER A 319 14.31 -2.33 3.45
CA SER A 319 14.35 -0.87 3.43
C SER A 319 14.75 -0.38 2.04
N ALA A 320 14.50 0.91 1.73
CA ALA A 320 14.77 1.45 0.41
C ALA A 320 15.11 2.94 0.43
N VAL A 321 15.70 3.38 -0.68
CA VAL A 321 15.74 4.79 -1.09
C VAL A 321 14.62 4.99 -2.12
N THR A 322 13.80 6.03 -1.91
CA THR A 322 12.74 6.42 -2.84
C THR A 322 13.01 7.83 -3.34
N VAL A 323 13.00 7.98 -4.66
CA VAL A 323 13.07 9.28 -5.33
C VAL A 323 11.67 9.64 -5.81
N TYR A 324 11.16 10.77 -5.37
CA TYR A 324 9.86 11.33 -5.74
C TYR A 324 10.08 12.46 -6.73
N LEU A 325 9.44 12.36 -7.89
CA LEU A 325 9.58 13.33 -8.97
C LEU A 325 8.25 14.01 -9.28
N THR A 326 8.27 15.31 -9.53
CA THR A 326 7.24 15.95 -10.35
C THR A 326 7.79 16.14 -11.74
N LEU A 327 6.94 15.92 -12.73
CA LEU A 327 7.26 16.11 -14.13
C LEU A 327 6.43 17.26 -14.71
N ASP A 328 6.92 17.91 -15.76
CA ASP A 328 6.12 18.83 -16.57
C ASP A 328 5.04 18.09 -17.37
N HIS A 329 5.36 16.89 -17.84
CA HIS A 329 4.45 15.97 -18.54
C HIS A 329 4.97 14.53 -18.41
N TYR A 330 4.12 13.54 -18.63
CA TYR A 330 4.59 12.17 -18.75
C TYR A 330 5.23 11.91 -20.10
N PRO A 331 6.38 11.19 -20.15
CA PRO A 331 6.97 10.73 -21.40
C PRO A 331 6.00 9.87 -22.22
N THR A 332 6.20 9.83 -23.53
CA THR A 332 5.37 9.03 -24.45
C THR A 332 5.40 7.54 -24.09
N GLY A 333 4.24 6.88 -24.08
CA GLY A 333 4.10 5.45 -23.79
C GLY A 333 3.97 5.10 -22.29
N VAL A 334 3.91 6.10 -21.41
CA VAL A 334 3.56 5.89 -20.01
C VAL A 334 2.03 5.80 -19.88
N ASP A 335 1.54 4.63 -19.42
CA ASP A 335 0.11 4.30 -19.34
C ASP A 335 -0.36 4.01 -17.90
N GLY A 336 0.52 4.22 -16.91
CA GLY A 336 0.25 3.90 -15.50
C GLY A 336 0.66 2.50 -15.07
N SER A 337 1.10 1.62 -15.99
CA SER A 337 1.77 0.37 -15.63
C SER A 337 3.06 0.67 -14.88
N ASN A 338 3.40 -0.13 -13.88
CA ASN A 338 4.71 0.02 -13.22
C ASN A 338 5.82 -0.52 -14.12
N VAL A 339 7.05 -0.07 -13.86
CA VAL A 339 8.24 -0.51 -14.58
C VAL A 339 9.28 -1.02 -13.60
N TRP A 340 9.72 -2.25 -13.79
CA TRP A 340 10.85 -2.84 -13.09
C TRP A 340 12.06 -2.83 -14.02
N VAL A 341 13.10 -2.11 -13.63
CA VAL A 341 14.36 -2.03 -14.39
C VAL A 341 15.42 -2.82 -13.67
N ASN A 342 16.11 -3.70 -14.40
CA ASN A 342 17.26 -4.42 -13.87
C ASN A 342 18.33 -4.57 -14.96
N THR A 343 19.54 -4.09 -14.68
CA THR A 343 20.71 -4.20 -15.57
C THR A 343 21.68 -5.29 -15.12
N SER A 344 21.48 -5.89 -13.92
CA SER A 344 22.30 -6.97 -13.38
C SER A 344 22.12 -8.25 -14.20
N GLN A 345 23.21 -8.99 -14.37
CA GLN A 345 23.21 -10.31 -15.02
C GLN A 345 23.10 -11.48 -14.04
N GLY A 346 23.22 -11.20 -12.74
CA GLY A 346 23.19 -12.21 -11.67
C GLY A 346 21.92 -12.12 -10.79
N PRO A 347 21.81 -12.99 -9.78
CA PRO A 347 20.80 -12.85 -8.74
C PRO A 347 21.02 -11.56 -7.98
N ASP A 348 19.93 -10.96 -7.50
CA ASP A 348 19.98 -9.72 -6.70
C ASP A 348 20.72 -9.98 -5.38
N ASN A 349 21.81 -9.24 -5.17
CA ASN A 349 22.56 -9.18 -3.93
C ASN A 349 22.36 -7.80 -3.31
N LEU A 350 21.65 -7.73 -2.19
CA LEU A 350 21.25 -6.46 -1.58
C LEU A 350 22.45 -5.64 -1.09
N GLU A 351 23.55 -6.28 -0.68
CA GLU A 351 24.79 -5.59 -0.28
C GLU A 351 25.42 -4.87 -1.48
N GLN A 352 25.63 -5.60 -2.58
CA GLN A 352 26.19 -5.04 -3.81
C GLN A 352 25.27 -3.96 -4.42
N MET A 353 23.96 -4.20 -4.42
CA MET A 353 22.96 -3.21 -4.87
C MET A 353 23.06 -1.92 -4.05
N THR A 354 23.24 -2.03 -2.73
CA THR A 354 23.38 -0.88 -1.84
C THR A 354 24.67 -0.11 -2.12
N GLU A 355 25.80 -0.79 -2.30
CA GLU A 355 27.07 -0.16 -2.65
C GLU A 355 26.98 0.58 -3.99
N ASP A 356 26.43 -0.05 -5.01
CA ASP A 356 26.28 0.56 -6.34
C ASP A 356 25.34 1.77 -6.30
N LEU A 357 24.25 1.68 -5.54
CA LEU A 357 23.34 2.81 -5.30
C LEU A 357 24.07 3.97 -4.60
N CYS A 358 24.87 3.69 -3.54
CA CYS A 358 25.66 4.70 -2.84
C CYS A 358 26.70 5.38 -3.74
N ARG A 359 27.21 4.68 -4.75
CA ARG A 359 28.11 5.23 -5.77
C ARG A 359 27.39 5.98 -6.90
N GLY A 360 26.06 6.09 -6.84
CA GLY A 360 25.23 6.71 -7.88
C GLY A 360 25.12 5.87 -9.17
N ARG A 361 25.31 4.55 -9.07
CA ARG A 361 25.24 3.60 -10.20
C ARG A 361 24.30 2.43 -9.90
N PRO A 362 23.00 2.71 -9.58
CA PRO A 362 22.03 1.66 -9.25
C PRO A 362 21.86 0.68 -10.41
N GLN A 363 21.70 -0.60 -10.08
CA GLN A 363 21.51 -1.68 -11.06
C GLN A 363 20.03 -2.05 -11.25
N SER A 364 19.18 -1.71 -10.28
CA SER A 364 17.75 -2.01 -10.35
C SER A 364 16.91 -0.92 -9.70
N ALA A 365 15.70 -0.74 -10.22
CA ALA A 365 14.70 0.16 -9.68
C ALA A 365 13.28 -0.33 -10.01
N PHE A 366 12.35 -0.01 -9.13
CA PHE A 366 10.92 -0.06 -9.37
C PHE A 366 10.41 1.36 -9.62
N ILE A 367 9.61 1.57 -10.66
CA ILE A 367 9.10 2.89 -11.07
C ILE A 367 7.58 2.85 -11.11
N SER A 368 6.95 3.79 -10.44
CA SER A 368 5.51 3.91 -10.27
C SER A 368 5.02 5.30 -10.71
N PHE A 369 3.78 5.38 -11.18
CA PHE A 369 3.16 6.61 -11.69
C PHE A 369 1.86 6.91 -10.91
N PRO A 370 1.96 7.37 -9.64
CA PRO A 370 0.78 7.52 -8.79
C PRO A 370 -0.23 8.51 -9.34
N GLY A 371 0.18 9.61 -9.96
CA GLY A 371 -0.74 10.60 -10.53
C GLY A 371 -1.69 9.99 -11.56
N ILE A 372 -1.19 9.19 -12.52
CA ILE A 372 -2.04 8.50 -13.51
C ILE A 372 -2.99 7.53 -12.80
N LYS A 373 -2.47 6.72 -11.89
CA LYS A 373 -3.24 5.69 -11.20
C LYS A 373 -4.32 6.27 -10.30
N ALA A 374 -4.04 7.36 -9.61
CA ALA A 374 -4.99 8.08 -8.76
C ALA A 374 -6.04 8.89 -9.55
N GLY A 375 -5.78 9.18 -10.82
CA GLY A 375 -6.56 10.12 -11.61
C GLY A 375 -6.29 11.58 -11.23
N ASP A 376 -5.05 11.89 -10.80
CA ASP A 376 -4.59 13.24 -10.48
C ASP A 376 -4.11 13.97 -11.76
N LEU A 377 -4.16 15.30 -11.70
CA LEU A 377 -3.67 16.16 -12.79
C LEU A 377 -2.15 16.35 -12.77
N HIS A 378 -1.50 16.07 -11.65
CA HIS A 378 -0.04 16.24 -11.51
C HIS A 378 0.70 15.02 -12.02
N ALA A 379 1.66 15.24 -12.89
CA ALA A 379 2.55 14.19 -13.34
C ALA A 379 3.58 13.89 -12.24
N THR A 380 3.39 12.79 -11.53
CA THR A 380 4.25 12.33 -10.44
C THR A 380 4.83 10.95 -10.72
N VAL A 381 6.08 10.76 -10.32
CA VAL A 381 6.79 9.46 -10.44
C VAL A 381 7.48 9.14 -9.13
N GLU A 382 7.49 7.87 -8.78
CA GLU A 382 8.22 7.31 -7.66
C GLU A 382 9.20 6.27 -8.18
N ILE A 383 10.49 6.42 -7.83
CA ILE A 383 11.55 5.47 -8.18
C ILE A 383 12.09 4.88 -6.90
N VAL A 384 11.92 3.58 -6.71
CA VAL A 384 12.30 2.85 -5.50
C VAL A 384 13.46 1.92 -5.78
N SER A 385 14.52 1.98 -4.97
CA SER A 385 15.62 1.01 -5.00
C SER A 385 15.90 0.51 -3.59
N PHE A 386 15.93 -0.81 -3.43
CA PHE A 386 16.19 -1.44 -2.13
C PHE A 386 17.61 -1.18 -1.68
N ALA A 387 17.78 -0.96 -0.37
CA ALA A 387 19.06 -0.68 0.24
C ALA A 387 19.13 -1.23 1.67
N GLN A 388 20.32 -1.65 2.08
CA GLN A 388 20.58 -2.00 3.47
C GLN A 388 20.59 -0.74 4.34
N PRO A 389 19.85 -0.71 5.46
CA PRO A 389 19.77 0.46 6.33
C PRO A 389 21.12 0.85 6.94
N GLN A 390 22.03 -0.11 7.11
CA GLN A 390 23.37 0.10 7.69
C GLN A 390 24.21 1.12 6.91
N ALA A 391 23.98 1.26 5.60
CA ALA A 391 24.66 2.27 4.78
C ALA A 391 24.41 3.72 5.26
N PHE A 392 23.36 3.92 6.07
CA PHE A 392 22.95 5.23 6.58
C PHE A 392 23.22 5.41 8.08
N ASP A 393 23.81 4.44 8.78
CA ASP A 393 23.97 4.43 10.24
C ASP A 393 24.77 5.63 10.77
N ARG A 394 25.77 6.11 10.01
CA ARG A 394 26.56 7.28 10.41
C ARG A 394 25.76 8.57 10.62
N TRP A 395 24.54 8.64 10.05
CA TRP A 395 23.63 9.78 10.23
C TRP A 395 22.42 9.47 11.13
N SER A 396 22.38 8.29 11.76
CA SER A 396 21.21 7.84 12.54
C SER A 396 20.85 8.78 13.71
N GLY A 397 21.84 9.47 14.29
CA GLY A 397 21.65 10.46 15.36
C GLY A 397 21.28 11.87 14.88
N THR A 398 21.16 12.11 13.56
CA THR A 398 20.91 13.45 13.02
C THR A 398 19.41 13.72 12.78
N ARG A 399 19.02 15.01 12.78
CA ARG A 399 17.65 15.41 12.50
C ARG A 399 17.40 15.56 10.98
N PRO A 400 16.17 15.30 10.49
CA PRO A 400 15.80 15.61 9.11
C PRO A 400 16.10 17.08 8.75
N GLY A 401 16.65 17.32 7.56
CA GLY A 401 17.05 18.65 7.11
C GLY A 401 18.36 19.20 7.73
N MET A 402 19.00 18.45 8.66
CA MET A 402 20.24 18.85 9.35
C MET A 402 21.27 17.73 9.35
N ARG A 403 21.34 16.93 8.29
CA ARG A 403 22.25 15.76 8.20
C ARG A 403 23.62 16.07 7.62
N GLY A 404 23.83 17.31 7.14
CA GLY A 404 25.08 17.81 6.61
C GLY A 404 25.32 17.50 5.14
N GLU A 405 26.32 18.18 4.56
CA GLU A 405 26.62 18.14 3.13
C GLU A 405 26.97 16.75 2.59
N ASP A 406 27.60 15.89 3.38
CA ASP A 406 27.95 14.53 2.99
C ASP A 406 26.71 13.69 2.70
N TYR A 407 25.66 13.87 3.51
CA TYR A 407 24.37 13.22 3.28
C TYR A 407 23.69 13.76 2.03
N GLU A 408 23.71 15.07 1.84
CA GLU A 408 23.11 15.72 0.66
C GLU A 408 23.84 15.31 -0.62
N ARG A 409 25.17 15.22 -0.60
CA ARG A 409 25.94 14.71 -1.74
C ARG A 409 25.59 13.26 -2.07
N LEU A 410 25.48 12.39 -1.05
CA LEU A 410 25.12 10.98 -1.21
C LEU A 410 23.72 10.86 -1.82
N THR A 411 22.71 11.50 -1.22
CA THR A 411 21.33 11.41 -1.68
C THR A 411 21.14 12.01 -3.08
N SER A 412 21.87 13.08 -3.40
CA SER A 412 21.88 13.67 -4.76
C SER A 412 22.52 12.74 -5.78
N ALA A 413 23.59 12.02 -5.42
CA ALA A 413 24.21 11.03 -6.32
C ALA A 413 23.28 9.84 -6.58
N MET A 414 22.62 9.32 -5.52
CA MET A 414 21.63 8.26 -5.62
C MET A 414 20.46 8.68 -6.53
N ALA A 415 19.92 9.90 -6.31
CA ALA A 415 18.79 10.41 -7.09
C ALA A 415 19.14 10.52 -8.59
N ARG A 416 20.28 11.12 -8.92
CA ARG A 416 20.75 11.20 -10.32
C ARG A 416 20.88 9.80 -10.93
N GLY A 417 21.57 8.88 -10.26
CA GLY A 417 21.74 7.54 -10.77
C GLY A 417 20.43 6.79 -11.00
N LEU A 418 19.45 6.96 -10.10
CA LEU A 418 18.11 6.36 -10.24
C LEU A 418 17.30 6.99 -11.37
N ILE A 419 17.39 8.30 -11.56
CA ILE A 419 16.75 9.00 -12.69
C ILE A 419 17.38 8.55 -14.01
N ASP A 420 18.71 8.48 -14.09
CA ASP A 420 19.43 8.00 -15.28
C ASP A 420 19.10 6.53 -15.61
N LEU A 421 18.92 5.68 -14.59
CA LEU A 421 18.50 4.30 -14.79
C LEU A 421 17.05 4.22 -15.29
N ALA A 422 16.17 5.02 -14.72
CA ALA A 422 14.77 5.10 -15.12
C ALA A 422 14.61 5.63 -16.57
N ASP A 423 15.40 6.62 -16.95
CA ASP A 423 15.40 7.20 -18.31
C ASP A 423 15.78 6.17 -19.40
N LYS A 424 16.69 5.23 -19.09
CA LYS A 424 17.01 4.11 -19.99
C LYS A 424 15.82 3.19 -20.30
N ALA A 425 14.87 3.13 -19.38
CA ALA A 425 13.65 2.33 -19.56
C ALA A 425 12.46 3.16 -20.06
N ILE A 426 12.49 4.47 -19.80
CA ILE A 426 11.43 5.43 -20.11
C ILE A 426 12.10 6.67 -20.71
N PRO A 427 12.45 6.63 -21.99
CA PRO A 427 13.18 7.72 -22.63
C PRO A 427 12.45 9.06 -22.53
N GLY A 428 13.18 10.12 -22.18
CA GLY A 428 12.67 11.47 -21.97
C GLY A 428 12.16 11.75 -20.56
N LEU A 429 12.34 10.81 -19.62
CA LEU A 429 11.98 11.02 -18.22
C LEU A 429 12.83 12.15 -17.61
N THR A 430 14.15 12.11 -17.83
CA THR A 430 15.09 13.12 -17.30
C THR A 430 14.75 14.53 -17.76
N ASP A 431 14.40 14.69 -19.03
CA ASP A 431 14.06 16.00 -19.61
C ASP A 431 12.75 16.58 -19.04
N ALA A 432 11.84 15.72 -18.60
CA ALA A 432 10.56 16.11 -18.03
C ALA A 432 10.63 16.43 -16.52
N VAL A 433 11.74 16.14 -15.84
CA VAL A 433 11.85 16.32 -14.37
C VAL A 433 11.81 17.81 -14.00
N ARG A 434 10.87 18.16 -13.12
CA ARG A 434 10.71 19.50 -12.57
C ARG A 434 11.23 19.63 -11.15
N SER A 435 10.97 18.65 -10.30
CA SER A 435 11.46 18.64 -8.92
C SER A 435 11.80 17.22 -8.44
N VAL A 436 12.71 17.15 -7.48
CA VAL A 436 13.22 15.90 -6.91
C VAL A 436 13.17 15.98 -5.38
N GLU A 437 12.58 14.96 -4.75
CA GLU A 437 12.65 14.72 -3.30
C GLU A 437 13.21 13.32 -3.06
N VAL A 438 13.93 13.12 -1.97
CA VAL A 438 14.55 11.82 -1.66
C VAL A 438 14.19 11.38 -0.24
N ALA A 439 13.62 10.20 -0.12
CA ALA A 439 13.48 9.50 1.15
C ALA A 439 14.51 8.36 1.25
N THR A 440 15.07 8.19 2.44
CA THR A 440 16.03 7.12 2.76
C THR A 440 15.53 6.29 3.93
N PRO A 441 16.19 5.19 4.32
CA PRO A 441 15.87 4.45 5.53
C PRO A 441 15.73 5.34 6.78
N LEU A 442 16.51 6.42 6.87
CA LEU A 442 16.40 7.37 7.98
C LEU A 442 15.13 8.22 7.95
N THR A 443 14.57 8.47 6.77
CA THR A 443 13.28 9.14 6.62
C THR A 443 12.16 8.24 7.14
N ILE A 444 12.18 6.97 6.73
CA ILE A 444 11.20 5.97 7.17
C ILE A 444 11.27 5.79 8.70
N LYS A 445 12.50 5.60 9.26
CA LYS A 445 12.72 5.49 10.70
C LYS A 445 12.17 6.69 11.47
N HIS A 446 12.37 7.91 10.95
CA HIS A 446 11.90 9.13 11.60
C HIS A 446 10.36 9.14 11.75
N PHE A 447 9.64 8.78 10.71
CA PHE A 447 8.18 8.84 10.71
C PHE A 447 7.51 7.61 11.33
N THR A 448 8.11 6.43 11.23
CA THR A 448 7.49 5.17 11.68
C THR A 448 8.04 4.66 13.02
N SER A 449 9.20 5.11 13.44
CA SER A 449 10.02 4.54 14.53
C SER A 449 10.53 3.11 14.24
N HIS A 450 10.27 2.53 13.06
CA HIS A 450 10.77 1.20 12.75
C HIS A 450 12.29 1.17 12.72
N GLU A 451 12.86 0.24 13.46
CA GLU A 451 14.31 0.03 13.51
C GLU A 451 14.86 -0.24 12.11
N GLY A 452 15.99 0.39 11.77
CA GLY A 452 16.58 0.30 10.43
C GLY A 452 15.77 0.96 9.32
N GLY A 453 14.66 1.67 9.62
CA GLY A 453 13.79 2.23 8.60
C GLY A 453 13.13 1.16 7.72
N CYS A 454 12.84 -0.02 8.28
CA CYS A 454 12.18 -1.11 7.59
C CYS A 454 10.70 -0.81 7.40
N PHE A 455 10.16 -1.08 6.20
CA PHE A 455 8.75 -0.83 5.91
C PHE A 455 7.91 -2.11 5.75
N TYR A 456 8.53 -3.29 5.68
CA TYR A 456 7.84 -4.58 5.60
C TYR A 456 7.75 -5.35 6.94
N GLY A 457 8.10 -4.73 8.08
CA GLY A 457 8.09 -5.37 9.40
C GLY A 457 9.12 -6.50 9.52
N LEU A 458 8.74 -7.58 10.21
CA LEU A 458 9.57 -8.77 10.33
C LEU A 458 9.74 -9.46 8.96
N PRO A 459 10.96 -9.87 8.59
CA PRO A 459 11.23 -10.47 7.28
C PRO A 459 10.46 -11.80 7.09
N LEU A 460 9.93 -12.01 5.89
CA LEU A 460 9.15 -13.20 5.52
C LEU A 460 10.05 -14.40 5.23
N THR A 461 10.77 -14.85 6.25
CA THR A 461 11.67 -16.00 6.16
C THR A 461 10.99 -17.29 6.63
N PRO A 462 11.49 -18.48 6.27
CA PRO A 462 11.00 -19.75 6.80
C PRO A 462 11.00 -19.78 8.34
N GLU A 463 12.02 -19.19 8.96
CA GLU A 463 12.21 -19.12 10.41
C GLU A 463 11.11 -18.32 11.11
N ARG A 464 10.63 -17.23 10.50
CA ARG A 464 9.48 -16.44 11.00
C ARG A 464 8.22 -17.30 11.13
N PHE A 465 7.91 -18.06 10.08
CA PHE A 465 6.73 -18.94 10.07
C PHE A 465 6.87 -20.13 11.02
N ALA A 466 8.08 -20.70 11.10
CA ALA A 466 8.37 -21.80 12.02
C ALA A 466 8.33 -21.35 13.50
N ALA A 467 8.67 -20.09 13.78
CA ALA A 467 8.63 -19.50 15.12
C ALA A 467 7.24 -19.02 15.55
N ASP A 468 6.22 -19.15 14.69
CA ASP A 468 4.85 -18.64 14.88
C ASP A 468 4.79 -17.14 15.19
N LEU A 469 5.68 -16.35 14.56
CA LEU A 469 5.75 -14.90 14.71
C LEU A 469 4.86 -14.16 13.69
N ALA A 470 3.81 -14.79 13.21
CA ALA A 470 2.82 -14.23 12.28
C ALA A 470 1.40 -14.51 12.82
N SER A 471 1.15 -14.09 14.06
CA SER A 471 -0.12 -14.29 14.78
C SER A 471 -0.50 -13.04 15.57
N PRO A 472 -1.80 -12.74 15.71
CA PRO A 472 -2.27 -11.67 16.59
C PRO A 472 -2.03 -11.91 18.08
N SER A 473 -1.81 -13.14 18.51
CA SER A 473 -1.71 -13.50 19.92
C SER A 473 -0.35 -13.12 20.50
N THR A 474 -0.36 -12.66 21.74
CA THR A 474 0.85 -12.42 22.55
C THR A 474 0.84 -13.27 23.82
N PRO A 475 1.98 -13.43 24.51
CA PRO A 475 2.00 -14.09 25.81
C PRO A 475 1.42 -13.25 26.96
N ILE A 476 0.97 -12.02 26.70
CA ILE A 476 0.41 -11.10 27.70
C ILE A 476 -1.10 -11.03 27.50
N ASP A 477 -1.85 -11.31 28.55
CA ASP A 477 -3.31 -11.22 28.53
C ASP A 477 -3.78 -9.79 28.19
N GLY A 478 -4.82 -9.68 27.36
CA GLY A 478 -5.36 -8.38 26.95
C GLY A 478 -4.51 -7.60 25.95
N LEU A 479 -3.32 -8.12 25.54
CA LEU A 479 -2.47 -7.55 24.51
C LEU A 479 -2.53 -8.37 23.23
N TYR A 480 -2.76 -7.68 22.10
CA TYR A 480 -2.78 -8.27 20.77
C TYR A 480 -1.86 -7.51 19.82
N LEU A 481 -1.34 -8.20 18.82
CA LEU A 481 -0.67 -7.58 17.66
C LEU A 481 -1.66 -7.46 16.51
N THR A 482 -1.43 -6.47 15.63
CA THR A 482 -2.15 -6.32 14.37
C THR A 482 -1.22 -5.83 13.25
N GLY A 483 -1.71 -5.85 12.01
CA GLY A 483 -0.95 -5.39 10.86
C GLY A 483 0.03 -6.43 10.33
N GLN A 484 1.05 -5.95 9.61
CA GLN A 484 1.94 -6.79 8.81
C GLN A 484 2.70 -7.88 9.62
N ASP A 485 2.98 -7.63 10.90
CA ASP A 485 3.69 -8.59 11.74
C ASP A 485 2.76 -9.66 12.34
N ALA A 486 1.47 -9.38 12.41
CA ALA A 486 0.46 -10.39 12.77
C ALA A 486 -0.02 -11.24 11.58
N GLY A 487 0.50 -10.99 10.38
CA GLY A 487 0.17 -11.72 9.15
C GLY A 487 1.20 -11.51 8.06
N MET A 488 0.78 -10.90 6.95
CA MET A 488 1.62 -10.59 5.79
C MET A 488 1.73 -9.07 5.58
N PRO A 489 2.82 -8.58 4.98
CA PRO A 489 2.95 -7.18 4.58
C PRO A 489 2.02 -6.84 3.41
N GLY A 490 2.08 -5.56 3.03
CA GLY A 490 1.20 -4.98 2.02
C GLY A 490 -0.19 -4.63 2.59
N ILE A 491 -0.95 -3.85 1.84
CA ILE A 491 -2.24 -3.32 2.30
C ILE A 491 -3.24 -4.43 2.60
N VAL A 492 -3.40 -5.38 1.68
CA VAL A 492 -4.33 -6.50 1.84
C VAL A 492 -3.86 -7.43 2.96
N GLY A 493 -2.56 -7.74 3.02
CA GLY A 493 -2.00 -8.59 4.07
C GLY A 493 -2.21 -7.99 5.46
N ALA A 494 -1.91 -6.71 5.64
CA ALA A 494 -2.12 -6.00 6.89
C ALA A 494 -3.61 -5.85 7.26
N ALA A 495 -4.49 -5.61 6.29
CA ALA A 495 -5.94 -5.55 6.52
C ALA A 495 -6.51 -6.91 6.96
N LEU A 496 -6.12 -8.01 6.30
CA LEU A 496 -6.53 -9.36 6.68
C LEU A 496 -5.99 -9.75 8.07
N ALA A 497 -4.78 -9.33 8.43
CA ALA A 497 -4.26 -9.47 9.78
C ALA A 497 -5.08 -8.66 10.79
N GLY A 498 -5.50 -7.44 10.43
CA GLY A 498 -6.41 -6.63 11.24
C GLY A 498 -7.76 -7.32 11.46
N MET A 499 -8.30 -7.94 10.42
CA MET A 499 -9.53 -8.75 10.53
C MET A 499 -9.31 -9.97 11.45
N SER A 500 -8.16 -10.66 11.34
CA SER A 500 -7.79 -11.77 12.21
C SER A 500 -7.72 -11.33 13.68
N THR A 501 -7.09 -10.18 13.94
CA THR A 501 -7.02 -9.60 15.29
C THR A 501 -8.41 -9.27 15.84
N ALA A 502 -9.28 -8.65 15.03
CA ALA A 502 -10.66 -8.38 15.45
C ALA A 502 -11.45 -9.67 15.75
N CYS A 503 -11.29 -10.71 14.92
CA CYS A 503 -11.87 -12.02 15.20
C CYS A 503 -11.42 -12.58 16.56
N LYS A 504 -10.13 -12.49 16.86
CA LYS A 504 -9.54 -12.98 18.11
C LYS A 504 -10.09 -12.22 19.33
N VAL A 505 -10.14 -10.89 19.25
CA VAL A 505 -10.68 -10.01 20.31
C VAL A 505 -12.17 -10.28 20.56
N LEU A 506 -12.95 -10.51 19.50
CA LEU A 506 -14.39 -10.80 19.58
C LEU A 506 -14.70 -12.25 19.99
N GLY A 507 -13.69 -13.10 20.09
CA GLY A 507 -13.81 -14.49 20.50
C GLY A 507 -14.53 -15.40 19.48
N PRO A 508 -15.13 -16.52 19.91
CA PRO A 508 -15.67 -17.55 19.00
C PRO A 508 -16.73 -17.03 18.00
N ALA A 509 -17.48 -16.00 18.35
CA ALA A 509 -18.48 -15.38 17.49
C ALA A 509 -17.89 -14.33 16.53
N GLY A 510 -16.61 -13.97 16.65
CA GLY A 510 -15.97 -12.88 15.90
C GLY A 510 -16.03 -13.10 14.41
N TYR A 511 -15.51 -14.21 13.91
CA TYR A 511 -15.51 -14.51 12.47
C TYR A 511 -16.91 -14.54 11.84
N PRO A 512 -17.92 -15.26 12.37
CA PRO A 512 -19.28 -15.23 11.82
C PRO A 512 -19.91 -13.84 11.82
N ARG A 513 -19.70 -13.03 12.88
CA ARG A 513 -20.25 -11.67 12.98
C ARG A 513 -19.64 -10.76 11.91
N ILE A 514 -18.31 -10.78 11.77
CA ILE A 514 -17.60 -9.99 10.77
C ILE A 514 -18.05 -10.41 9.36
N MET A 515 -18.10 -11.71 9.06
CA MET A 515 -18.50 -12.22 7.75
C MET A 515 -19.94 -11.88 7.39
N ARG A 516 -20.84 -11.78 8.38
CA ARG A 516 -22.21 -11.29 8.17
C ARG A 516 -22.17 -9.80 7.80
N ALA A 517 -21.50 -8.98 8.60
CA ALA A 517 -21.40 -7.54 8.35
C ALA A 517 -20.80 -7.20 6.97
N LEU A 518 -19.79 -7.96 6.52
CA LEU A 518 -19.20 -7.77 5.18
C LEU A 518 -20.19 -8.13 4.05
N ARG A 519 -21.03 -9.16 4.24
CA ARG A 519 -22.04 -9.56 3.23
C ARG A 519 -23.21 -8.58 3.16
N ASP A 520 -23.60 -7.99 4.29
CA ASP A 520 -24.73 -7.07 4.39
C ASP A 520 -24.37 -5.67 3.85
N GLN A 521 -23.08 -5.41 3.60
CA GLN A 521 -22.61 -4.18 2.98
C GLN A 521 -22.96 -4.15 1.49
N VAL A 522 -23.56 -3.05 1.02
CA VAL A 522 -23.84 -2.85 -0.40
C VAL A 522 -22.52 -2.67 -1.16
N PRO A 523 -22.26 -3.45 -2.23
CA PRO A 523 -21.03 -3.31 -3.01
C PRO A 523 -20.93 -1.93 -3.67
N THR A 524 -19.74 -1.34 -3.65
CA THR A 524 -19.44 -0.13 -4.44
C THR A 524 -19.39 -0.49 -5.93
N GLN A 525 -20.00 0.31 -6.78
CA GLN A 525 -19.88 0.14 -8.24
C GLN A 525 -18.48 0.61 -8.68
N ASP A 526 -17.77 -0.25 -9.42
CA ASP A 526 -16.50 0.14 -10.03
C ASP A 526 -16.77 1.07 -11.22
N HIS A 527 -16.19 2.25 -11.21
CA HIS A 527 -16.05 3.02 -12.43
C HIS A 527 -14.96 2.39 -13.28
N ALA A 528 -15.36 1.73 -14.37
CA ALA A 528 -14.41 1.23 -15.36
C ALA A 528 -13.59 2.42 -15.87
N SER A 529 -12.25 2.37 -15.69
CA SER A 529 -11.37 3.26 -16.42
C SER A 529 -11.54 2.93 -17.90
N SER A 530 -11.98 3.90 -18.68
CA SER A 530 -12.10 3.76 -20.13
C SER A 530 -10.72 3.56 -20.73
N SER A 531 -10.28 2.30 -20.86
CA SER A 531 -9.30 1.95 -21.87
C SER A 531 -9.93 2.21 -23.24
N HIS A 532 -9.21 2.88 -24.14
CA HIS A 532 -9.58 3.03 -25.53
C HIS A 532 -9.67 1.63 -26.19
N ASP A 533 -10.82 1.01 -26.04
CA ASP A 533 -11.28 -0.07 -26.94
C ASP A 533 -12.47 0.50 -27.71
N THR A 534 -12.25 0.71 -28.99
CA THR A 534 -13.26 1.04 -29.98
C THR A 534 -14.19 -0.14 -30.17
N THR A 535 -15.11 -0.35 -29.24
CA THR A 535 -16.33 -1.11 -29.43
C THR A 535 -17.47 -0.27 -28.92
N THR A 536 -18.32 0.09 -29.84
CA THR A 536 -19.59 0.80 -29.66
C THR A 536 -20.46 0.09 -28.66
N GLU A 537 -20.31 0.40 -27.35
CA GLU A 537 -21.38 0.17 -26.39
C GLU A 537 -22.11 1.48 -26.14
N ARG A 538 -23.41 1.43 -26.40
CA ARG A 538 -24.36 2.48 -26.16
C ARG A 538 -24.32 2.90 -24.69
N THR A 539 -23.64 3.99 -24.39
CA THR A 539 -23.89 4.74 -23.16
C THR A 539 -25.28 5.33 -23.26
N ALA A 540 -26.16 4.88 -22.38
CA ALA A 540 -27.48 5.46 -22.23
C ALA A 540 -27.33 6.98 -21.99
N GLY A 541 -27.66 7.77 -23.00
CA GLY A 541 -28.23 9.08 -22.85
C GLY A 541 -27.35 10.25 -22.39
N ALA A 542 -26.08 10.34 -22.74
CA ALA A 542 -25.40 11.63 -22.71
C ALA A 542 -25.79 12.43 -23.96
N ALA A 543 -26.83 13.21 -23.89
CA ALA A 543 -27.25 14.10 -24.97
C ALA A 543 -26.17 15.17 -25.17
N ARG A 544 -25.65 15.33 -26.40
CA ARG A 544 -24.71 16.40 -26.78
C ARG A 544 -25.52 17.61 -27.24
N HIS A 545 -25.36 18.70 -26.49
CA HIS A 545 -26.01 19.97 -26.85
C HIS A 545 -24.95 21.00 -27.20
N ARG A 546 -25.23 21.87 -28.16
CA ARG A 546 -24.43 23.06 -28.44
C ARG A 546 -24.97 24.19 -27.57
N ALA A 547 -24.14 24.76 -26.70
CA ALA A 547 -24.50 25.84 -25.81
C ALA A 547 -23.93 27.17 -26.36
N THR A 548 -24.61 28.27 -26.12
CA THR A 548 -24.15 29.62 -26.45
C THR A 548 -23.78 30.34 -25.16
N VAL A 549 -22.61 31.00 -25.12
CA VAL A 549 -22.21 31.81 -23.96
C VAL A 549 -23.03 33.11 -24.02
N GLN A 550 -23.96 33.28 -23.08
CA GLN A 550 -24.75 34.49 -22.93
C GLN A 550 -24.01 35.57 -22.15
N ARG A 551 -23.26 35.16 -21.11
CA ARG A 551 -22.59 36.11 -20.22
C ARG A 551 -21.37 35.45 -19.59
N ALA A 552 -20.28 36.23 -19.45
CA ALA A 552 -19.10 35.86 -18.67
C ALA A 552 -18.63 37.08 -17.87
N ARG A 553 -18.52 36.94 -16.53
CA ARG A 553 -18.03 38.02 -15.67
C ARG A 553 -17.07 37.50 -14.62
N TRP A 554 -16.14 38.33 -14.18
CA TRP A 554 -15.28 38.03 -13.04
C TRP A 554 -16.04 38.22 -11.73
N MET A 555 -16.01 37.19 -10.89
CA MET A 555 -16.57 37.21 -9.52
C MET A 555 -15.47 37.55 -8.50
N SER A 556 -14.26 37.14 -8.79
CA SER A 556 -13.05 37.43 -8.03
C SER A 556 -11.85 37.45 -8.98
N PRO A 557 -10.63 37.85 -8.56
CA PRO A 557 -9.44 37.75 -9.39
C PRO A 557 -9.16 36.36 -9.97
N THR A 558 -9.76 35.33 -9.39
CA THR A 558 -9.50 33.91 -9.74
C THR A 558 -10.74 33.10 -10.14
N THR A 559 -11.94 33.70 -10.08
CA THR A 559 -13.18 32.96 -10.38
C THR A 559 -14.01 33.69 -11.41
N ARG A 560 -14.41 32.99 -12.46
CA ARG A 560 -15.28 33.49 -13.54
C ARG A 560 -16.66 32.85 -13.46
N ASP A 561 -17.71 33.65 -13.54
CA ASP A 561 -19.10 33.22 -13.69
C ASP A 561 -19.48 33.24 -15.17
N ILE A 562 -19.81 32.09 -15.72
CA ILE A 562 -20.15 31.92 -17.13
C ILE A 562 -21.59 31.40 -17.21
N THR A 563 -22.45 32.14 -17.92
CA THR A 563 -23.82 31.72 -18.20
C THR A 563 -23.92 31.20 -19.63
N LEU A 564 -24.38 29.97 -19.78
CA LEU A 564 -24.61 29.30 -21.06
C LEU A 564 -26.12 29.17 -21.31
N GLU A 565 -26.53 29.43 -22.55
CA GLU A 565 -27.88 29.07 -23.01
C GLU A 565 -27.85 27.67 -23.63
N LEU A 566 -28.73 26.81 -23.18
CA LEU A 566 -28.90 25.44 -23.66
C LEU A 566 -30.20 25.32 -24.46
N PRO A 567 -30.30 24.37 -25.42
CA PRO A 567 -31.56 24.04 -26.09
C PRO A 567 -32.61 23.62 -25.07
N GLU A 568 -33.87 23.89 -25.38
CA GLU A 568 -35.02 23.56 -24.48
C GLU A 568 -35.14 22.09 -24.07
N CYS A 569 -34.49 21.19 -24.81
CA CYS A 569 -34.47 19.76 -24.51
C CYS A 569 -33.41 19.33 -23.51
N ALA A 570 -32.55 20.23 -23.01
CA ALA A 570 -31.51 19.90 -22.05
C ALA A 570 -32.06 19.94 -20.62
N THR A 571 -32.02 18.80 -19.93
CA THR A 571 -32.45 18.65 -18.53
C THR A 571 -31.30 18.15 -17.68
N TRP A 572 -31.23 18.59 -16.43
CA TRP A 572 -30.26 18.10 -15.44
C TRP A 572 -30.83 18.17 -14.02
N GLU A 573 -30.22 17.45 -13.10
CA GLU A 573 -30.57 17.44 -11.69
C GLU A 573 -29.48 18.13 -10.84
N ALA A 574 -29.85 18.57 -9.65
CA ALA A 574 -28.89 19.17 -8.72
C ALA A 574 -27.76 18.18 -8.36
N GLY A 575 -26.53 18.63 -8.43
CA GLY A 575 -25.33 17.80 -8.20
C GLY A 575 -24.72 17.18 -9.46
N GLN A 576 -25.36 17.31 -10.63
CA GLN A 576 -24.77 16.89 -11.90
C GLN A 576 -23.71 17.88 -12.37
N TYR A 577 -22.87 17.42 -13.28
CA TYR A 577 -21.86 18.25 -13.96
C TYR A 577 -22.02 18.12 -15.48
N ALA A 578 -21.64 19.18 -16.18
CA ALA A 578 -21.55 19.17 -17.65
C ALA A 578 -20.11 18.97 -18.09
N LEU A 579 -19.89 18.13 -19.10
CA LEU A 579 -18.63 18.07 -19.82
C LEU A 579 -18.67 19.15 -20.90
N VAL A 580 -17.82 20.17 -20.80
CA VAL A 580 -17.72 21.27 -21.76
C VAL A 580 -16.51 21.05 -22.65
N ARG A 581 -16.71 21.04 -23.97
CA ARG A 581 -15.63 20.96 -24.95
C ARG A 581 -14.92 22.30 -25.03
N VAL A 582 -13.67 22.35 -24.56
CA VAL A 582 -12.87 23.58 -24.52
C VAL A 582 -11.90 23.71 -25.71
N ALA A 583 -11.59 22.56 -26.36
CA ALA A 583 -10.78 22.51 -27.59
C ALA A 583 -11.21 21.29 -28.43
N PRO A 584 -10.83 21.18 -29.73
CA PRO A 584 -11.02 19.94 -30.48
C PRO A 584 -10.41 18.76 -29.68
N PHE A 585 -11.22 17.78 -29.34
CA PHE A 585 -10.86 16.58 -28.55
C PHE A 585 -10.61 16.79 -27.03
N GLU A 586 -10.77 17.99 -26.49
CA GLU A 586 -10.63 18.25 -25.05
C GLU A 586 -11.99 18.58 -24.41
N TRP A 587 -12.36 17.77 -23.38
CA TRP A 587 -13.57 17.94 -22.59
C TRP A 587 -13.22 18.15 -21.13
N ARG A 588 -13.86 19.11 -20.47
CA ARG A 588 -13.66 19.37 -19.05
C ARG A 588 -14.97 19.32 -18.29
N PRO A 589 -14.99 18.69 -17.09
CA PRO A 589 -16.16 18.69 -16.22
C PRO A 589 -16.29 20.04 -15.51
N TYR A 590 -17.49 20.59 -15.49
CA TYR A 590 -17.86 21.76 -14.69
C TYR A 590 -19.12 21.46 -13.89
N SER A 591 -19.11 21.79 -12.59
CA SER A 591 -20.30 21.66 -11.75
C SER A 591 -21.36 22.66 -12.17
N LEU A 592 -22.62 22.21 -12.27
CA LEU A 592 -23.75 23.05 -12.61
C LEU A 592 -24.18 23.85 -11.39
N ALA A 593 -24.02 25.17 -11.45
CA ALA A 593 -24.24 26.12 -10.36
C ALA A 593 -25.62 26.78 -10.39
N SER A 594 -26.54 26.28 -11.23
CA SER A 594 -27.92 26.79 -11.34
C SER A 594 -28.95 25.67 -11.19
N ALA A 595 -30.15 26.03 -10.80
CA ALA A 595 -31.29 25.13 -10.87
C ALA A 595 -31.59 24.71 -12.34
N PRO A 596 -32.24 23.55 -12.59
CA PRO A 596 -32.64 23.14 -13.94
C PRO A 596 -33.42 24.22 -14.68
N GLY A 597 -33.09 24.43 -15.96
CA GLY A 597 -33.74 25.44 -16.82
C GLY A 597 -32.97 25.61 -18.15
N SER A 598 -33.39 26.54 -18.99
CA SER A 598 -32.76 26.80 -20.30
C SER A 598 -31.36 27.45 -20.21
N THR A 599 -30.97 27.92 -19.04
CA THR A 599 -29.63 28.53 -18.80
C THR A 599 -28.87 27.83 -17.70
N VAL A 600 -27.60 27.59 -17.93
CA VAL A 600 -26.66 26.97 -16.97
C VAL A 600 -25.60 28.00 -16.54
N ARG A 601 -25.35 28.10 -15.25
CA ARG A 601 -24.23 28.88 -14.70
C ARG A 601 -23.09 27.95 -14.31
N LEU A 602 -21.89 28.28 -14.79
CA LEU A 602 -20.65 27.62 -14.45
C LEU A 602 -19.77 28.58 -13.65
N LEU A 603 -19.26 28.13 -12.50
CA LEU A 603 -18.22 28.85 -11.76
C LEU A 603 -16.86 28.22 -12.10
N VAL A 604 -16.01 29.00 -12.80
CA VAL A 604 -14.72 28.53 -13.31
C VAL A 604 -13.60 29.14 -12.49
N ASP A 605 -12.80 28.30 -11.83
CA ASP A 605 -11.56 28.73 -11.18
C ASP A 605 -10.44 28.86 -12.21
N VAL A 606 -10.01 30.09 -12.47
CA VAL A 606 -8.98 30.41 -13.46
C VAL A 606 -7.55 30.40 -12.93
N ARG A 607 -7.34 30.01 -11.66
CA ARG A 607 -5.98 29.81 -11.11
C ARG A 607 -5.29 28.60 -11.72
N THR A 608 -6.05 27.59 -12.10
CA THR A 608 -5.53 26.45 -12.85
C THR A 608 -5.35 26.87 -14.31
N LYS A 609 -4.12 26.90 -14.79
CA LYS A 609 -3.80 27.18 -16.20
C LYS A 609 -4.33 26.05 -17.11
N GLY A 610 -5.65 25.97 -17.28
CA GLY A 610 -6.27 25.10 -18.23
C GLY A 610 -6.86 25.91 -19.40
N MET A 611 -6.86 25.38 -20.62
CA MET A 611 -7.43 26.07 -21.79
C MET A 611 -8.90 26.48 -21.58
N GLY A 612 -9.66 25.78 -20.73
CA GLY A 612 -11.01 26.17 -20.34
C GLY A 612 -11.13 27.38 -19.44
N ALA A 613 -10.03 27.78 -18.78
CA ALA A 613 -9.99 28.93 -17.87
C ALA A 613 -9.59 30.26 -18.56
N SER A 614 -9.15 30.22 -19.77
CA SER A 614 -8.70 31.39 -20.56
C SER A 614 -9.77 32.00 -21.50
N TRP A 615 -11.01 31.61 -21.34
CA TRP A 615 -12.15 32.08 -22.13
C TRP A 615 -12.72 33.40 -21.59
#